data_cce09e3f0e95e698de5eb444c83220d7
#
_entry.id   cce09e3f0e95e698de5eb444c83220d7
#
_cell.length_a   1.000
_cell.length_b   1.000
_cell.length_c   1.000
_cell.angle_alpha   90.00
_cell.angle_beta   90.00
_cell.angle_gamma   90.00
#
_symmetry.space_group_name_H-M   'P 1'
#
loop_
_entity.id
_entity.type
_entity.pdbx_description
1 polymer ?
#
loop_
_entity_poly.entity_id
_entity_poly.type
_entity_poly.pdbx_seq_one_letter_code
_entity_poly.pdbx_strand_id
1 'polypeptide(L)'
;TGTAFLGMTIGCARCHNHKFDPIRQKDYYAMQAIFAGVKFGERELPERKDSREQQEISDLRKRVKGMEVELEGLLSRGKAISAGRHNDNSRPVIKAEGNVDRFKPMEARFVRFTILQTNGGEPCIDELAVFSPEGANVGRRGKPSASGTLPGYDIHKLEHINDGYDGNARSWISNTKGTGWVQLEFGKSETISRIEWARDRKGLFKDRVPVKYTIELSADGKNWSEVSSHRSRRQSPGAEIDRDALLRLLPFEPAARGRVLMLEIAQAQRRVAELSSTRKAWAANFSQPGPT
;
A
#
# COMPACT_ATOMS: atom_id res chain seq x y z
N THR A 1 -0.23 18.64 47.38
CA THR A 1 -1.63 18.94 47.76
C THR A 1 -1.67 19.77 49.06
N GLY A 2 -1.16 19.29 50.19
CA GLY A 2 -1.20 19.99 51.47
C GLY A 2 -0.66 21.41 51.41
N THR A 3 0.53 21.61 50.83
CA THR A 3 1.15 22.93 50.72
C THR A 3 0.41 23.81 49.72
N ALA A 4 -0.02 23.29 48.56
CA ALA A 4 -0.61 24.07 47.48
C ALA A 4 -2.07 24.48 47.75
N PHE A 5 -2.83 23.65 48.45
CA PHE A 5 -4.29 23.89 48.66
C PHE A 5 -4.67 24.21 50.11
N LEU A 6 -3.87 23.77 51.09
CA LEU A 6 -4.17 23.96 52.49
C LEU A 6 -3.20 24.91 53.19
N GLY A 7 -2.13 25.35 52.49
CA GLY A 7 -1.08 26.19 53.06
C GLY A 7 -0.30 25.51 54.21
N MET A 8 -0.40 24.21 54.37
CA MET A 8 0.16 23.47 55.50
C MET A 8 1.36 22.63 55.11
N THR A 9 2.44 22.68 55.87
CA THR A 9 3.64 21.87 55.66
C THR A 9 3.51 20.48 56.27
N ILE A 10 2.57 19.71 55.76
CA ILE A 10 2.26 18.34 56.27
C ILE A 10 3.38 17.34 56.13
N GLY A 11 4.42 17.63 55.33
CA GLY A 11 5.53 16.73 55.09
C GLY A 11 6.32 16.34 56.32
N CYS A 12 6.41 17.21 57.36
CA CYS A 12 7.03 16.93 58.64
C CYS A 12 6.33 15.78 59.39
N ALA A 13 5.03 15.64 59.21
CA ALA A 13 4.24 14.60 59.83
C ALA A 13 4.45 13.18 59.24
N ARG A 14 5.32 13.04 58.24
CA ARG A 14 5.72 11.73 57.70
C ARG A 14 6.44 10.83 58.70
N CYS A 15 7.29 11.44 59.56
CA CYS A 15 8.13 10.67 60.48
C CYS A 15 7.68 10.77 61.92
N HIS A 16 7.04 11.86 62.35
CA HIS A 16 6.55 12.12 63.69
C HIS A 16 5.36 13.10 63.64
N ASN A 17 4.63 13.27 64.71
CA ASN A 17 3.56 14.29 64.78
C ASN A 17 4.19 15.72 64.54
N HIS A 18 3.46 16.55 63.79
CA HIS A 18 3.96 17.89 63.49
C HIS A 18 4.19 18.67 64.75
N LYS A 19 5.31 19.43 64.84
CA LYS A 19 5.78 20.05 66.06
C LYS A 19 4.87 21.20 66.53
N PHE A 20 4.30 21.94 65.60
CA PHE A 20 3.60 23.17 65.88
C PHE A 20 2.09 23.07 65.54
N ASP A 21 1.72 22.32 64.52
CA ASP A 21 0.36 22.14 64.09
C ASP A 21 -0.24 20.83 64.61
N PRO A 22 -1.57 20.76 64.84
CA PRO A 22 -2.24 19.57 65.37
C PRO A 22 -2.37 18.45 64.32
N ILE A 23 -1.33 18.22 63.51
CA ILE A 23 -1.25 17.22 62.46
C ILE A 23 -0.45 16.02 62.96
N ARG A 24 -1.09 14.87 63.07
CA ARG A 24 -0.46 13.65 63.51
C ARG A 24 0.15 12.87 62.33
N GLN A 25 1.08 12.01 62.60
CA GLN A 25 1.65 11.09 61.61
C GLN A 25 0.56 10.30 60.87
N LYS A 26 -0.44 9.81 61.61
CA LYS A 26 -1.58 9.09 61.01
C LYS A 26 -2.37 9.97 60.00
N ASP A 27 -2.46 11.28 60.21
CA ASP A 27 -3.18 12.18 59.29
C ASP A 27 -2.41 12.32 57.97
N TYR A 28 -1.07 12.32 58.02
CA TYR A 28 -0.23 12.28 56.82
C TYR A 28 -0.49 11.03 56.00
N TYR A 29 -0.48 9.85 56.64
CA TYR A 29 -0.71 8.59 55.94
C TYR A 29 -2.17 8.39 55.51
N ALA A 30 -3.12 8.89 56.23
CA ALA A 30 -4.52 8.93 55.83
C ALA A 30 -4.70 9.79 54.55
N MET A 31 -4.02 10.94 54.48
CA MET A 31 -4.02 11.78 53.29
C MET A 31 -3.30 11.09 52.12
N GLN A 32 -2.19 10.41 52.37
CA GLN A 32 -1.48 9.65 51.36
C GLN A 32 -2.35 8.48 50.81
N ALA A 33 -3.12 7.82 51.69
CA ALA A 33 -4.00 6.72 51.29
C ALA A 33 -5.11 7.18 50.33
N ILE A 34 -5.61 8.43 50.46
CA ILE A 34 -6.59 9.02 49.55
C ILE A 34 -6.04 9.03 48.11
N PHE A 35 -4.72 9.21 47.92
CA PHE A 35 -4.08 9.26 46.60
C PHE A 35 -3.45 7.95 46.20
N ALA A 36 -3.46 6.90 47.03
CA ALA A 36 -2.77 5.63 46.75
C ALA A 36 -3.33 4.91 45.51
N GLY A 37 -4.60 5.13 45.16
CA GLY A 37 -5.23 4.58 43.96
C GLY A 37 -5.15 5.47 42.72
N VAL A 38 -4.47 6.62 42.80
CA VAL A 38 -4.40 7.58 41.69
C VAL A 38 -3.27 7.19 40.77
N LYS A 39 -3.62 6.88 39.52
CA LYS A 39 -2.66 6.70 38.41
C LYS A 39 -2.89 7.79 37.39
N PHE A 40 -1.80 8.42 36.93
CA PHE A 40 -1.87 9.39 35.84
C PHE A 40 -1.76 8.63 34.51
N GLY A 41 -2.60 9.02 33.55
CA GLY A 41 -2.61 8.45 32.22
C GLY A 41 -3.47 9.26 31.27
N GLU A 42 -3.42 8.89 30.01
CA GLU A 42 -4.33 9.47 29.02
C GLU A 42 -5.77 9.05 29.32
N ARG A 43 -6.64 10.03 29.34
CA ARG A 43 -8.07 9.85 29.52
C ARG A 43 -8.81 10.50 28.37
N GLU A 44 -9.77 9.79 27.80
CA GLU A 44 -10.69 10.38 26.84
C GLU A 44 -11.57 11.39 27.56
N LEU A 45 -11.58 12.61 27.04
CA LEU A 45 -12.50 13.62 27.53
C LEU A 45 -13.91 13.27 27.04
N PRO A 46 -14.96 13.41 27.90
CA PRO A 46 -16.32 13.26 27.44
C PRO A 46 -16.56 14.21 26.26
N GLU A 47 -17.12 13.68 25.18
CA GLU A 47 -17.49 14.48 24.01
C GLU A 47 -18.35 15.65 24.49
N ARG A 48 -17.80 16.85 24.46
CA ARG A 48 -18.60 18.05 24.48
C ARG A 48 -19.30 18.09 23.15
N LYS A 49 -20.53 17.66 23.09
CA LYS A 49 -21.38 17.74 21.90
C LYS A 49 -21.66 19.21 21.62
N ASP A 50 -20.69 19.91 21.02
CA ASP A 50 -20.97 21.21 20.47
C ASP A 50 -21.90 20.98 19.28
N SER A 51 -23.11 21.51 19.39
CA SER A 51 -24.15 21.38 18.37
C SER A 51 -23.68 21.91 17.00
N ARG A 52 -22.74 22.86 17.00
CA ARG A 52 -22.14 23.43 15.78
C ARG A 52 -21.18 22.44 15.10
N GLU A 53 -20.30 21.78 15.86
CA GLU A 53 -19.39 20.77 15.35
C GLU A 53 -20.17 19.56 14.79
N GLN A 54 -21.23 19.14 15.47
CA GLN A 54 -22.11 18.06 14.96
C GLN A 54 -22.82 18.44 13.67
N GLN A 55 -23.29 19.69 13.57
CA GLN A 55 -23.92 20.19 12.37
C GLN A 55 -22.90 20.24 11.21
N GLU A 56 -21.68 20.75 11.45
CA GLU A 56 -20.58 20.79 10.46
C GLU A 56 -20.25 19.37 9.97
N ILE A 57 -20.12 18.40 10.87
CA ILE A 57 -19.87 16.98 10.50
C ILE A 57 -21.01 16.44 9.62
N SER A 58 -22.27 16.71 10.01
CA SER A 58 -23.44 16.25 9.25
C SER A 58 -23.45 16.84 7.84
N ASP A 59 -23.18 18.12 7.71
CA ASP A 59 -23.19 18.83 6.43
C ASP A 59 -22.01 18.39 5.53
N LEU A 60 -20.81 18.20 6.13
CA LEU A 60 -19.68 17.63 5.41
C LEU A 60 -19.96 16.21 4.90
N ARG A 61 -20.56 15.35 5.72
CA ARG A 61 -20.93 13.99 5.29
C ARG A 61 -21.95 13.99 4.15
N LYS A 62 -22.94 14.89 4.18
CA LYS A 62 -23.91 15.05 3.09
C LYS A 62 -23.21 15.51 1.80
N ARG A 63 -22.30 16.49 1.90
CA ARG A 63 -21.51 16.96 0.75
C ARG A 63 -20.64 15.87 0.18
N VAL A 64 -19.91 15.11 1.02
CA VAL A 64 -19.08 13.97 0.59
C VAL A 64 -19.93 12.97 -0.17
N LYS A 65 -21.09 12.58 0.34
CA LYS A 65 -21.99 11.64 -0.33
C LYS A 65 -22.43 12.15 -1.70
N GLY A 66 -22.76 13.42 -1.84
CA GLY A 66 -23.10 14.03 -3.14
C GLY A 66 -21.94 13.99 -4.13
N MET A 67 -20.75 14.36 -3.67
CA MET A 67 -19.53 14.31 -4.48
C MET A 67 -19.14 12.89 -4.89
N GLU A 68 -19.32 11.91 -4.01
CA GLU A 68 -19.08 10.49 -4.32
C GLU A 68 -20.02 9.96 -5.40
N VAL A 69 -21.31 10.36 -5.37
CA VAL A 69 -22.28 10.00 -6.41
C VAL A 69 -21.88 10.62 -7.77
N GLU A 70 -21.49 11.89 -7.79
CA GLU A 70 -21.03 12.57 -9.01
C GLU A 70 -19.77 11.89 -9.57
N LEU A 71 -18.79 11.61 -8.70
CA LEU A 71 -17.54 10.93 -9.07
C LEU A 71 -17.81 9.53 -9.64
N GLU A 72 -18.68 8.73 -9.01
CA GLU A 72 -19.01 7.38 -9.49
C GLU A 72 -19.71 7.44 -10.86
N GLY A 73 -20.53 8.45 -11.12
CA GLY A 73 -21.10 8.71 -12.44
C GLY A 73 -20.01 8.94 -13.51
N LEU A 74 -18.99 9.72 -13.20
CA LEU A 74 -17.85 9.95 -14.10
C LEU A 74 -17.01 8.66 -14.29
N LEU A 75 -16.72 7.96 -13.22
CA LEU A 75 -15.98 6.69 -13.29
C LEU A 75 -16.73 5.61 -14.07
N SER A 76 -18.05 5.54 -13.93
CA SER A 76 -18.90 4.62 -14.70
C SER A 76 -18.86 4.92 -16.21
N ARG A 77 -18.82 6.20 -16.58
CA ARG A 77 -18.61 6.61 -17.98
C ARG A 77 -17.22 6.20 -18.48
N GLY A 78 -16.17 6.40 -17.65
CA GLY A 78 -14.82 5.92 -17.95
C GLY A 78 -14.76 4.41 -18.13
N LYS A 79 -15.44 3.65 -17.26
CA LYS A 79 -15.58 2.18 -17.38
C LYS A 79 -16.27 1.79 -18.70
N ALA A 80 -17.35 2.46 -19.07
CA ALA A 80 -18.07 2.20 -20.34
C ALA A 80 -17.17 2.48 -21.56
N ILE A 81 -16.40 3.57 -21.56
CA ILE A 81 -15.43 3.87 -22.63
C ILE A 81 -14.33 2.81 -22.66
N SER A 82 -13.82 2.41 -21.50
CA SER A 82 -12.83 1.33 -21.38
C SER A 82 -13.38 0.03 -21.94
N ALA A 83 -14.60 -0.34 -21.58
CA ALA A 83 -15.28 -1.54 -22.09
C ALA A 83 -15.54 -1.49 -23.61
N GLY A 84 -15.94 -0.33 -24.12
CA GLY A 84 -16.15 -0.14 -25.58
C GLY A 84 -14.85 -0.12 -26.39
N ARG A 85 -13.73 0.23 -25.79
CA ARG A 85 -12.37 0.11 -26.37
C ARG A 85 -11.80 -1.30 -26.25
N HIS A 86 -12.44 -2.18 -25.48
CA HIS A 86 -12.08 -3.59 -25.42
C HIS A 86 -12.54 -4.27 -26.72
N ASN A 87 -11.73 -4.08 -27.77
CA ASN A 87 -11.67 -5.04 -28.85
C ASN A 87 -11.39 -6.42 -28.21
N ASP A 88 -11.86 -7.49 -28.82
CA ASP A 88 -11.75 -8.91 -28.43
C ASP A 88 -10.30 -9.39 -28.10
N ASN A 89 -9.34 -8.48 -28.09
CA ASN A 89 -7.91 -8.63 -27.89
C ASN A 89 -7.44 -8.29 -26.44
N SER A 90 -8.36 -8.13 -25.46
CA SER A 90 -7.93 -7.90 -24.08
C SER A 90 -7.32 -9.17 -23.50
N ARG A 91 -6.06 -9.08 -23.07
CA ARG A 91 -5.35 -10.21 -22.47
C ARG A 91 -6.00 -10.67 -21.18
N PRO A 92 -5.89 -11.96 -20.81
CA PRO A 92 -6.43 -12.49 -19.56
C PRO A 92 -5.91 -11.71 -18.34
N VAL A 93 -6.63 -11.81 -17.24
CA VAL A 93 -6.21 -11.34 -15.91
C VAL A 93 -4.85 -11.93 -15.57
N ILE A 94 -4.03 -11.16 -14.88
CA ILE A 94 -2.73 -11.62 -14.38
C ILE A 94 -2.94 -12.74 -13.37
N LYS A 95 -2.19 -13.83 -13.55
CA LYS A 95 -2.19 -15.01 -12.67
C LYS A 95 -0.77 -15.28 -12.16
N ALA A 96 -0.67 -15.92 -11.01
CA ALA A 96 0.61 -16.35 -10.48
C ALA A 96 1.25 -17.45 -11.35
N GLU A 97 0.40 -18.33 -11.89
CA GLU A 97 0.79 -19.56 -12.58
C GLU A 97 1.27 -19.35 -14.01
N GLY A 98 0.90 -18.23 -14.65
CA GLY A 98 1.39 -17.94 -15.98
C GLY A 98 0.69 -16.81 -16.70
N ASN A 99 1.48 -16.06 -17.44
CA ASN A 99 1.05 -14.90 -18.20
C ASN A 99 1.73 -14.91 -19.57
N VAL A 100 0.97 -14.57 -20.59
CA VAL A 100 1.45 -14.51 -21.97
C VAL A 100 1.25 -13.11 -22.52
N ASP A 101 2.31 -12.51 -23.03
CA ASP A 101 2.33 -11.21 -23.69
C ASP A 101 2.73 -11.40 -25.15
N ARG A 102 1.78 -11.21 -26.09
CA ARG A 102 1.99 -11.29 -27.54
C ARG A 102 1.97 -9.91 -28.14
N PHE A 103 2.85 -9.66 -29.11
CA PHE A 103 2.96 -8.39 -29.83
C PHE A 103 3.47 -8.64 -31.26
N LYS A 104 3.46 -7.59 -32.09
CA LYS A 104 4.01 -7.68 -33.45
C LYS A 104 5.49 -8.04 -33.38
N PRO A 105 5.99 -8.95 -34.21
CA PRO A 105 7.41 -9.29 -34.26
C PRO A 105 8.30 -8.05 -34.36
N MET A 106 9.30 -7.98 -33.50
CA MET A 106 10.28 -6.87 -33.46
C MET A 106 11.67 -7.43 -33.22
N GLU A 107 12.65 -6.88 -33.93
CA GLU A 107 14.05 -7.18 -33.68
C GLU A 107 14.57 -6.44 -32.46
N ALA A 108 15.22 -7.19 -31.57
CA ALA A 108 15.79 -6.63 -30.37
C ALA A 108 17.01 -7.42 -29.89
N ARG A 109 17.92 -6.72 -29.24
CA ARG A 109 19.07 -7.31 -28.54
C ARG A 109 18.82 -7.35 -27.03
N PHE A 110 17.87 -6.56 -26.54
CA PHE A 110 17.54 -6.47 -25.12
C PHE A 110 16.05 -6.59 -24.91
N VAL A 111 15.68 -7.34 -23.86
CA VAL A 111 14.33 -7.43 -23.32
C VAL A 111 14.38 -6.98 -21.86
N ARG A 112 13.55 -6.03 -21.46
CA ARG A 112 13.41 -5.62 -20.05
C ARG A 112 11.97 -5.82 -19.58
N PHE A 113 11.83 -6.47 -18.44
CA PHE A 113 10.58 -6.58 -17.71
C PHE A 113 10.67 -5.71 -16.45
N THR A 114 9.98 -4.58 -16.46
CA THR A 114 9.96 -3.63 -15.34
C THR A 114 8.70 -3.84 -14.52
N ILE A 115 8.86 -4.11 -13.23
CA ILE A 115 7.79 -4.33 -12.27
C ILE A 115 7.57 -3.03 -11.50
N LEU A 116 6.36 -2.49 -11.59
CA LEU A 116 5.96 -1.23 -10.97
C LEU A 116 5.20 -1.44 -9.66
N GLN A 117 4.56 -2.60 -9.51
CA GLN A 117 3.84 -2.98 -8.29
C GLN A 117 3.61 -4.49 -8.25
N THR A 118 3.68 -5.06 -7.03
CA THR A 118 3.25 -6.44 -6.75
C THR A 118 1.98 -6.45 -5.89
N ASN A 119 1.34 -7.60 -5.79
CA ASN A 119 0.22 -7.81 -4.84
C ASN A 119 0.70 -8.01 -3.38
N GLY A 120 2.00 -7.95 -3.12
CA GLY A 120 2.61 -8.01 -1.80
C GLY A 120 4.07 -8.45 -1.85
N GLY A 121 4.92 -7.89 -0.99
CA GLY A 121 6.33 -8.24 -0.89
C GLY A 121 7.20 -7.80 -2.09
N GLU A 122 8.40 -8.32 -2.14
CA GLU A 122 9.37 -8.14 -3.24
C GLU A 122 8.92 -8.94 -4.47
N PRO A 123 9.06 -8.40 -5.71
CA PRO A 123 8.74 -9.15 -6.93
C PRO A 123 9.43 -10.50 -6.99
N CYS A 124 8.68 -11.52 -7.43
CA CYS A 124 9.20 -12.85 -7.70
C CYS A 124 8.78 -13.32 -9.09
N ILE A 125 9.73 -13.86 -9.84
CA ILE A 125 9.49 -14.49 -11.14
C ILE A 125 10.26 -15.81 -11.17
N ASP A 126 9.59 -16.92 -11.52
CA ASP A 126 10.23 -18.23 -11.66
C ASP A 126 10.88 -18.39 -13.04
N GLU A 127 10.23 -17.91 -14.09
CA GLU A 127 10.78 -18.00 -15.45
C GLU A 127 10.27 -16.84 -16.31
N LEU A 128 11.17 -16.23 -17.06
CA LEU A 128 10.92 -15.24 -18.11
C LEU A 128 11.33 -15.84 -19.46
N ALA A 129 10.39 -16.48 -20.14
CA ALA A 129 10.61 -17.08 -21.44
C ALA A 129 10.33 -16.09 -22.57
N VAL A 130 11.23 -15.97 -23.53
CA VAL A 130 11.16 -15.07 -24.68
C VAL A 130 11.16 -15.88 -25.97
N PHE A 131 10.14 -15.68 -26.80
CA PHE A 131 9.92 -16.51 -27.98
C PHE A 131 10.00 -15.73 -29.29
N SER A 132 10.64 -16.37 -30.27
CA SER A 132 10.60 -15.95 -31.66
C SER A 132 9.20 -16.20 -32.30
N PRO A 133 8.90 -15.64 -33.49
CA PRO A 133 7.68 -15.95 -34.22
C PRO A 133 7.49 -17.43 -34.51
N GLU A 134 8.58 -18.16 -34.72
CA GLU A 134 8.61 -19.59 -35.01
C GLU A 134 8.42 -20.46 -33.76
N GLY A 135 8.33 -19.81 -32.57
CA GLY A 135 8.07 -20.50 -31.31
C GLY A 135 9.30 -20.99 -30.57
N ALA A 136 10.52 -20.66 -31.01
CA ALA A 136 11.75 -20.98 -30.31
C ALA A 136 11.91 -20.08 -29.06
N ASN A 137 12.18 -20.68 -27.88
CA ASN A 137 12.54 -19.92 -26.69
C ASN A 137 13.98 -19.40 -26.79
N VAL A 138 14.12 -18.17 -27.27
CA VAL A 138 15.41 -17.47 -27.37
C VAL A 138 15.89 -16.93 -26.03
N GLY A 139 14.98 -16.78 -25.05
CA GLY A 139 15.27 -16.24 -23.72
C GLY A 139 16.38 -17.00 -23.00
N ARG A 140 16.45 -18.31 -23.17
CA ARG A 140 17.47 -19.17 -22.56
C ARG A 140 18.92 -18.83 -22.96
N ARG A 141 19.09 -18.09 -24.04
CA ARG A 141 20.42 -17.64 -24.52
C ARG A 141 20.78 -16.24 -24.03
N GLY A 142 19.84 -15.56 -23.45
CA GLY A 142 20.03 -14.20 -22.92
C GLY A 142 20.84 -14.20 -21.63
N LYS A 143 21.78 -13.25 -21.52
CA LYS A 143 22.50 -12.99 -20.28
C LYS A 143 21.62 -12.13 -19.36
N PRO A 144 21.23 -12.63 -18.18
CA PRO A 144 20.34 -11.88 -17.30
C PRO A 144 21.08 -10.78 -16.53
N SER A 145 20.37 -9.68 -16.27
CA SER A 145 20.70 -8.64 -15.29
C SER A 145 19.44 -8.16 -14.58
N ALA A 146 19.56 -7.55 -13.42
CA ALA A 146 18.43 -7.09 -12.63
C ALA A 146 18.76 -5.83 -11.83
N SER A 147 17.71 -5.14 -11.35
CA SER A 147 17.84 -4.01 -10.43
C SER A 147 18.46 -4.40 -9.08
N GLY A 148 18.34 -5.66 -8.70
CA GLY A 148 18.89 -6.29 -7.52
C GLY A 148 18.28 -7.66 -7.29
N THR A 149 18.93 -8.47 -6.47
CA THR A 149 18.47 -9.82 -6.09
C THR A 149 18.46 -9.94 -4.58
N LEU A 150 17.42 -10.55 -4.03
CA LEU A 150 17.29 -10.79 -2.59
C LEU A 150 18.45 -11.67 -2.11
N PRO A 151 19.28 -11.19 -1.17
CA PRO A 151 20.46 -11.94 -0.72
C PRO A 151 20.07 -13.07 0.25
N GLY A 152 20.97 -14.07 0.37
CA GLY A 152 20.87 -15.11 1.40
C GLY A 152 19.99 -16.32 1.05
N TYR A 153 19.53 -16.45 -0.19
CA TYR A 153 18.69 -17.57 -0.62
C TYR A 153 19.26 -18.23 -1.88
N ASP A 154 19.75 -19.47 -1.77
CA ASP A 154 20.28 -20.23 -2.91
C ASP A 154 19.24 -20.62 -3.95
N ILE A 155 17.98 -20.66 -3.57
CA ILE A 155 16.85 -20.96 -4.45
C ILE A 155 16.34 -19.74 -5.23
N HIS A 156 16.78 -18.51 -4.86
CA HIS A 156 16.34 -17.27 -5.48
C HIS A 156 17.50 -16.49 -6.09
N LYS A 157 17.99 -17.00 -7.22
CA LYS A 157 19.15 -16.42 -7.95
C LYS A 157 18.69 -15.80 -9.27
N LEU A 158 19.46 -14.82 -9.74
CA LEU A 158 19.18 -14.16 -11.02
C LEU A 158 19.26 -15.13 -12.19
N GLU A 159 20.19 -16.09 -12.14
CA GLU A 159 20.41 -17.09 -13.18
C GLU A 159 19.22 -18.03 -13.38
N HIS A 160 18.29 -18.08 -12.42
CA HIS A 160 17.07 -18.89 -12.53
C HIS A 160 16.00 -18.24 -13.40
N ILE A 161 16.14 -16.95 -13.77
CA ILE A 161 15.09 -16.20 -14.46
C ILE A 161 14.80 -16.72 -15.89
N ASN A 162 15.76 -17.42 -16.50
CA ASN A 162 15.64 -17.92 -17.86
C ASN A 162 16.35 -19.27 -18.06
N ASP A 163 16.44 -20.08 -17.00
CA ASP A 163 17.13 -21.38 -17.02
C ASP A 163 16.26 -22.52 -17.59
N GLY A 164 14.96 -22.27 -17.78
CA GLY A 164 13.98 -23.21 -18.32
C GLY A 164 13.41 -24.17 -17.29
N TYR A 165 13.56 -23.89 -16.00
CA TYR A 165 12.95 -24.62 -14.91
C TYR A 165 11.90 -23.77 -14.22
N ASP A 166 10.85 -24.40 -13.73
CA ASP A 166 9.70 -23.74 -13.14
C ASP A 166 9.61 -23.94 -11.62
N GLY A 167 9.01 -22.96 -10.96
CA GLY A 167 8.57 -23.03 -9.58
C GLY A 167 9.47 -22.27 -8.61
N ASN A 168 8.94 -22.03 -7.43
CA ASN A 168 9.52 -21.13 -6.43
C ASN A 168 10.98 -21.46 -6.05
N ALA A 169 11.37 -22.74 -6.07
CA ALA A 169 12.73 -23.16 -5.73
C ALA A 169 13.79 -22.78 -6.80
N ARG A 170 13.34 -22.30 -7.95
CA ARG A 170 14.19 -21.81 -9.05
C ARG A 170 13.59 -20.53 -9.59
N SER A 171 13.68 -19.45 -8.81
CA SER A 171 13.09 -18.16 -9.14
C SER A 171 14.08 -17.03 -8.84
N TRP A 172 13.83 -15.87 -9.42
CA TRP A 172 14.44 -14.62 -9.01
C TRP A 172 13.50 -13.84 -8.09
N ILE A 173 14.04 -13.24 -7.02
CA ILE A 173 13.33 -12.30 -6.17
C ILE A 173 14.12 -10.99 -6.13
N SER A 174 13.43 -9.85 -6.34
CA SER A 174 14.04 -8.52 -6.19
C SER A 174 14.45 -8.26 -4.74
N ASN A 175 15.45 -7.40 -4.53
CA ASN A 175 15.82 -6.90 -3.21
C ASN A 175 15.02 -5.65 -2.80
N THR A 176 14.05 -5.22 -3.62
CA THR A 176 13.24 -4.01 -3.38
C THR A 176 11.76 -4.36 -3.33
N LYS A 177 11.11 -4.00 -2.23
CA LYS A 177 9.69 -4.29 -2.01
C LYS A 177 8.82 -3.62 -3.08
N GLY A 178 7.95 -4.41 -3.69
CA GLY A 178 6.93 -3.97 -4.64
C GLY A 178 7.44 -3.64 -6.04
N THR A 179 8.74 -3.40 -6.24
CA THR A 179 9.32 -2.93 -7.51
C THR A 179 10.61 -3.64 -7.87
N GLY A 180 11.00 -3.53 -9.13
CA GLY A 180 12.25 -4.07 -9.66
C GLY A 180 12.20 -4.25 -11.16
N TRP A 181 13.32 -4.61 -11.76
CA TRP A 181 13.37 -5.00 -13.17
C TRP A 181 14.34 -6.16 -13.38
N VAL A 182 14.06 -6.96 -14.40
CA VAL A 182 14.96 -7.95 -14.96
C VAL A 182 15.12 -7.68 -16.45
N GLN A 183 16.31 -7.96 -16.97
CA GLN A 183 16.66 -7.74 -18.36
C GLN A 183 17.45 -8.94 -18.88
N LEU A 184 17.16 -9.32 -20.12
CA LEU A 184 17.97 -10.28 -20.88
C LEU A 184 18.68 -9.55 -22.01
N GLU A 185 20.01 -9.75 -22.14
CA GLU A 185 20.81 -9.28 -23.25
C GLU A 185 21.18 -10.47 -24.13
N PHE A 186 20.85 -10.40 -25.40
CA PHE A 186 21.22 -11.41 -26.41
C PHE A 186 22.56 -11.06 -27.08
N GLY A 187 23.36 -12.08 -27.38
CA GLY A 187 24.63 -11.89 -28.07
C GLY A 187 24.50 -11.32 -29.49
N LYS A 188 23.31 -11.46 -30.09
CA LYS A 188 22.92 -10.90 -31.41
C LYS A 188 21.47 -10.41 -31.35
N SER A 189 21.03 -9.69 -32.38
CA SER A 189 19.60 -9.34 -32.53
C SER A 189 18.78 -10.61 -32.73
N GLU A 190 17.65 -10.68 -32.04
CA GLU A 190 16.66 -11.77 -32.14
C GLU A 190 15.30 -11.15 -32.51
N THR A 191 14.53 -11.82 -33.37
CA THR A 191 13.15 -11.41 -33.65
C THR A 191 12.24 -11.99 -32.58
N ILE A 192 11.55 -11.12 -31.83
CA ILE A 192 10.75 -11.47 -30.65
C ILE A 192 9.28 -11.13 -30.93
N SER A 193 8.37 -12.02 -30.58
CA SER A 193 6.92 -11.82 -30.76
C SER A 193 6.07 -12.19 -29.53
N ARG A 194 6.67 -12.88 -28.56
CA ARG A 194 5.95 -13.36 -27.38
C ARG A 194 6.87 -13.46 -26.17
N ILE A 195 6.34 -13.07 -25.02
CA ILE A 195 6.99 -13.25 -23.72
C ILE A 195 6.01 -13.98 -22.80
N GLU A 196 6.51 -14.97 -22.08
CA GLU A 196 5.77 -15.71 -21.07
C GLU A 196 6.49 -15.58 -19.74
N TRP A 197 5.73 -15.36 -18.68
CA TRP A 197 6.27 -15.20 -17.34
C TRP A 197 5.30 -15.70 -16.27
N ALA A 198 5.83 -16.12 -15.14
CA ALA A 198 5.05 -16.55 -14.00
C ALA A 198 5.73 -16.13 -12.69
N ARG A 199 4.94 -16.04 -11.63
CA ARG A 199 5.47 -15.96 -10.28
C ARG A 199 5.83 -17.34 -9.76
N ASP A 200 4.97 -18.32 -10.01
CA ASP A 200 5.15 -19.72 -9.66
C ASP A 200 4.23 -20.60 -10.54
N ARG A 201 4.79 -21.21 -11.58
CA ARG A 201 4.03 -22.06 -12.51
C ARG A 201 3.39 -23.28 -11.86
N LYS A 202 3.90 -23.69 -10.70
CA LYS A 202 3.33 -24.78 -9.90
C LYS A 202 2.10 -24.33 -9.07
N GLY A 203 1.84 -23.03 -8.99
CA GLY A 203 0.65 -22.45 -8.35
C GLY A 203 0.61 -22.54 -6.82
N LEU A 204 1.74 -22.85 -6.19
CA LEU A 204 1.82 -22.98 -4.73
C LEU A 204 1.85 -21.61 -4.04
N PHE A 205 2.43 -20.61 -4.69
CA PHE A 205 2.60 -19.27 -4.15
C PHE A 205 1.87 -18.24 -5.02
N LYS A 206 1.05 -17.40 -4.39
CA LYS A 206 0.23 -16.36 -5.05
C LYS A 206 0.51 -14.95 -4.55
N ASP A 207 1.49 -14.78 -3.69
CA ASP A 207 2.08 -13.53 -3.26
C ASP A 207 3.13 -13.04 -4.28
N ARG A 208 3.63 -11.80 -4.14
CA ARG A 208 4.77 -11.26 -4.92
C ARG A 208 4.56 -11.24 -6.43
N VAL A 209 3.30 -11.37 -6.89
CA VAL A 209 2.95 -11.36 -8.31
C VAL A 209 3.08 -9.94 -8.88
N PRO A 210 3.78 -9.72 -9.99
CA PRO A 210 3.78 -8.44 -10.70
C PRO A 210 2.37 -8.08 -11.20
N VAL A 211 1.69 -7.13 -10.54
CA VAL A 211 0.35 -6.68 -10.92
C VAL A 211 0.37 -5.41 -11.79
N LYS A 212 1.43 -4.59 -11.66
CA LYS A 212 1.71 -3.51 -12.61
C LYS A 212 3.13 -3.68 -13.17
N TYR A 213 3.22 -3.72 -14.49
CA TYR A 213 4.48 -3.96 -15.18
C TYR A 213 4.49 -3.34 -16.58
N THR A 214 5.69 -3.17 -17.14
CA THR A 214 5.94 -2.91 -18.57
C THR A 214 6.93 -3.93 -19.10
N ILE A 215 6.80 -4.26 -20.38
CA ILE A 215 7.78 -5.04 -21.14
C ILE A 215 8.28 -4.18 -22.27
N GLU A 216 9.58 -4.02 -22.37
CA GLU A 216 10.24 -3.14 -23.30
C GLU A 216 11.31 -3.90 -24.06
N LEU A 217 11.46 -3.57 -25.32
CA LEU A 217 12.51 -4.10 -26.22
C LEU A 217 13.45 -2.97 -26.63
N SER A 218 14.73 -3.31 -26.85
CA SER A 218 15.72 -2.39 -27.35
C SER A 218 16.74 -3.10 -28.25
N ALA A 219 17.17 -2.40 -29.30
CA ALA A 219 18.26 -2.87 -30.15
C ALA A 219 19.65 -2.51 -29.58
N ASP A 220 19.75 -1.42 -28.84
CA ASP A 220 21.01 -0.80 -28.41
C ASP A 220 21.19 -0.69 -26.88
N GLY A 221 20.16 -1.06 -26.10
CA GLY A 221 20.13 -0.94 -24.65
C GLY A 221 19.93 0.50 -24.12
N LYS A 222 19.72 1.46 -25.02
CA LYS A 222 19.52 2.89 -24.70
C LYS A 222 18.12 3.36 -25.08
N ASN A 223 17.68 3.05 -26.29
CA ASN A 223 16.37 3.38 -26.82
C ASN A 223 15.42 2.21 -26.59
N TRP A 224 14.36 2.42 -25.79
CA TRP A 224 13.43 1.39 -25.37
C TRP A 224 12.04 1.61 -25.95
N SER A 225 11.42 0.54 -26.44
CA SER A 225 10.06 0.55 -26.97
C SER A 225 9.17 -0.35 -26.11
N GLU A 226 8.12 0.20 -25.48
CA GLU A 226 7.11 -0.58 -24.76
C GLU A 226 6.32 -1.44 -25.77
N VAL A 227 6.40 -2.76 -25.63
CA VAL A 227 5.68 -3.73 -26.48
C VAL A 227 4.49 -4.35 -25.76
N SER A 228 4.49 -4.31 -24.44
CA SER A 228 3.39 -4.79 -23.62
C SER A 228 3.41 -4.18 -22.23
N SER A 229 2.23 -4.13 -21.61
CA SER A 229 2.11 -3.74 -20.19
C SER A 229 0.83 -4.31 -19.56
N HIS A 230 0.74 -4.16 -18.24
CA HIS A 230 -0.47 -4.49 -17.46
C HIS A 230 -1.73 -3.76 -17.95
N ARG A 231 -1.59 -2.60 -18.62
CA ARG A 231 -2.73 -1.79 -19.10
C ARG A 231 -3.60 -2.48 -20.14
N SER A 232 -3.04 -3.45 -20.88
CA SER A 232 -3.76 -4.25 -21.88
C SER A 232 -4.40 -5.52 -21.31
N ARG A 233 -4.31 -5.76 -20.01
CA ARG A 233 -4.89 -6.93 -19.35
C ARG A 233 -6.24 -6.62 -18.73
N ARG A 234 -7.13 -7.62 -18.67
CA ARG A 234 -8.36 -7.52 -17.88
C ARG A 234 -7.98 -7.32 -16.41
N GLN A 235 -8.72 -6.45 -15.73
CA GLN A 235 -8.53 -6.27 -14.30
C GLN A 235 -9.13 -7.45 -13.53
N SER A 236 -8.45 -7.88 -12.46
CA SER A 236 -9.01 -8.90 -11.55
C SER A 236 -10.29 -8.36 -10.89
N PRO A 237 -11.32 -9.19 -10.69
CA PRO A 237 -12.41 -8.82 -9.81
C PRO A 237 -11.85 -8.45 -8.42
N GLY A 238 -12.11 -7.21 -7.95
CA GLY A 238 -11.58 -6.70 -6.69
C GLY A 238 -10.21 -5.99 -6.78
N ALA A 239 -9.59 -5.88 -7.96
CA ALA A 239 -8.44 -4.99 -8.14
C ALA A 239 -8.86 -3.56 -7.85
N GLU A 240 -8.02 -2.83 -7.08
CA GLU A 240 -8.24 -1.40 -6.84
C GLU A 240 -8.31 -0.68 -8.18
N ILE A 241 -9.47 -0.09 -8.46
CA ILE A 241 -9.73 0.59 -9.72
C ILE A 241 -8.85 1.83 -9.75
N ASP A 242 -7.94 1.92 -10.71
CA ASP A 242 -7.19 3.15 -10.97
C ASP A 242 -8.17 4.23 -11.48
N ARG A 243 -8.70 4.99 -10.53
CA ARG A 243 -9.70 6.05 -10.78
C ARG A 243 -9.17 7.11 -11.73
N ASP A 244 -7.88 7.47 -11.61
CA ASP A 244 -7.26 8.47 -12.49
C ASP A 244 -7.10 7.93 -13.92
N ALA A 245 -6.77 6.64 -14.10
CA ALA A 245 -6.75 6.02 -15.42
C ALA A 245 -8.13 6.02 -16.09
N LEU A 246 -9.21 5.75 -15.36
CA LEU A 246 -10.57 5.86 -15.90
C LEU A 246 -10.94 7.30 -16.27
N LEU A 247 -10.58 8.27 -15.45
CA LEU A 247 -10.83 9.68 -15.73
C LEU A 247 -10.08 10.16 -16.97
N ARG A 248 -8.86 9.69 -17.23
CA ARG A 248 -8.09 10.03 -18.46
C ARG A 248 -8.78 9.58 -19.75
N LEU A 249 -9.71 8.64 -19.69
CA LEU A 249 -10.49 8.21 -20.85
C LEU A 249 -11.60 9.19 -21.22
N LEU A 250 -12.00 10.07 -20.31
CA LEU A 250 -13.02 11.10 -20.51
C LEU A 250 -12.47 12.33 -21.24
N PRO A 251 -13.35 13.15 -21.86
CA PRO A 251 -12.99 14.48 -22.32
C PRO A 251 -12.38 15.34 -21.20
N PHE A 252 -11.64 16.37 -21.55
CA PHE A 252 -10.86 17.21 -20.61
C PHE A 252 -11.69 17.72 -19.42
N GLU A 253 -12.83 18.33 -19.68
CA GLU A 253 -13.72 18.91 -18.65
C GLU A 253 -14.20 17.88 -17.60
N PRO A 254 -14.85 16.76 -17.99
CA PRO A 254 -15.25 15.73 -17.02
C PRO A 254 -14.06 15.08 -16.29
N ALA A 255 -12.92 14.91 -16.96
CA ALA A 255 -11.72 14.37 -16.35
C ALA A 255 -11.15 15.31 -15.27
N ALA A 256 -11.09 16.62 -15.57
CA ALA A 256 -10.68 17.65 -14.62
C ALA A 256 -11.62 17.71 -13.42
N ARG A 257 -12.93 17.70 -13.64
CA ARG A 257 -13.94 17.69 -12.59
C ARG A 257 -13.79 16.47 -11.67
N GLY A 258 -13.58 15.27 -12.23
CA GLY A 258 -13.36 14.05 -11.45
C GLY A 258 -12.14 14.13 -10.52
N ARG A 259 -11.03 14.72 -10.98
CA ARG A 259 -9.84 14.93 -10.13
C ARG A 259 -10.10 15.94 -9.02
N VAL A 260 -10.82 17.02 -9.30
CA VAL A 260 -11.23 18.00 -8.28
C VAL A 260 -12.09 17.33 -7.22
N LEU A 261 -13.09 16.54 -7.62
CA LEU A 261 -13.95 15.80 -6.69
C LEU A 261 -13.13 14.86 -5.77
N MET A 262 -12.14 14.16 -6.31
CA MET A 262 -11.28 13.29 -5.49
C MET A 262 -10.54 14.08 -4.39
N LEU A 263 -10.05 15.27 -4.72
CA LEU A 263 -9.37 16.15 -3.75
C LEU A 263 -10.34 16.72 -2.71
N GLU A 264 -11.50 17.22 -3.16
CA GLU A 264 -12.54 17.78 -2.28
C GLU A 264 -13.07 16.71 -1.29
N ILE A 265 -13.32 15.48 -1.75
CA ILE A 265 -13.72 14.36 -0.91
C ILE A 265 -12.65 14.07 0.16
N ALA A 266 -11.39 13.97 -0.25
CA ALA A 266 -10.29 13.69 0.67
C ALA A 266 -10.13 14.78 1.73
N GLN A 267 -10.27 16.06 1.36
CA GLN A 267 -10.22 17.19 2.28
C GLN A 267 -11.39 17.17 3.27
N ALA A 268 -12.62 16.96 2.78
CA ALA A 268 -13.81 16.90 3.61
C ALA A 268 -13.76 15.71 4.59
N GLN A 269 -13.29 14.53 4.15
CA GLN A 269 -13.11 13.37 5.00
C GLN A 269 -12.06 13.59 6.09
N ARG A 270 -10.95 14.26 5.78
CA ARG A 270 -9.95 14.66 6.79
C ARG A 270 -10.57 15.59 7.83
N ARG A 271 -11.34 16.59 7.39
CA ARG A 271 -12.00 17.52 8.31
C ARG A 271 -13.00 16.82 9.22
N VAL A 272 -13.76 15.87 8.70
CA VAL A 272 -14.67 15.02 9.52
C VAL A 272 -13.85 14.20 10.54
N ALA A 273 -12.73 13.63 10.16
CA ALA A 273 -11.88 12.86 11.06
C ALA A 273 -11.28 13.74 12.18
N GLU A 274 -10.85 14.96 11.86
CA GLU A 274 -10.37 15.95 12.85
C GLU A 274 -11.45 16.30 13.86
N LEU A 275 -12.66 16.66 13.39
CA LEU A 275 -13.79 17.01 14.25
C LEU A 275 -14.32 15.82 15.06
N SER A 276 -14.17 14.60 14.53
CA SER A 276 -14.59 13.37 15.20
C SER A 276 -13.50 12.78 16.10
N SER A 277 -12.29 13.36 16.15
CA SER A 277 -11.20 12.84 16.95
C SER A 277 -11.49 13.04 18.44
N THR A 278 -11.40 11.96 19.21
CA THR A 278 -11.53 11.99 20.65
C THR A 278 -10.43 12.85 21.27
N ARG A 279 -10.80 13.92 21.96
CA ARG A 279 -9.83 14.73 22.72
C ARG A 279 -9.35 13.92 23.92
N LYS A 280 -8.05 13.78 24.05
CA LYS A 280 -7.42 13.12 25.19
C LYS A 280 -6.78 14.17 26.09
N ALA A 281 -6.92 13.99 27.39
CA ALA A 281 -6.18 14.77 28.38
C ALA A 281 -5.40 13.83 29.29
N TRP A 282 -4.25 14.30 29.75
CA TRP A 282 -3.49 13.62 30.78
C TRP A 282 -4.17 13.92 32.12
N ALA A 283 -4.80 12.93 32.72
CA ALA A 283 -5.57 13.09 33.95
C ALA A 283 -5.34 11.95 34.95
N ALA A 284 -5.70 12.19 36.19
CA ALA A 284 -5.69 11.18 37.22
C ALA A 284 -6.83 10.17 37.00
N ASN A 285 -6.46 8.89 36.98
CA ASN A 285 -7.39 7.77 37.01
C ASN A 285 -7.39 7.15 38.42
N PHE A 286 -8.57 6.90 38.96
CA PHE A 286 -8.72 6.17 40.21
C PHE A 286 -8.91 4.67 39.88
N SER A 287 -7.94 3.86 40.30
CA SER A 287 -8.21 2.42 40.50
C SER A 287 -8.68 2.23 41.91
N GLN A 288 -9.73 1.43 42.14
CA GLN A 288 -10.11 1.05 43.48
C GLN A 288 -8.88 0.54 44.25
N PRO A 289 -8.66 1.00 45.50
CA PRO A 289 -7.60 0.41 46.30
C PRO A 289 -7.84 -1.09 46.37
N GLY A 290 -6.75 -1.87 46.27
CA GLY A 290 -6.81 -3.28 46.52
C GLY A 290 -7.39 -3.59 47.92
N PRO A 291 -7.76 -4.84 48.17
CA PRO A 291 -8.30 -5.19 49.49
C PRO A 291 -7.33 -4.77 50.58
N THR A 292 -7.85 -4.04 51.55
CA THR A 292 -7.16 -3.64 52.77
C THR A 292 -6.80 -4.82 53.62
#